data_4f330bd4d1bf8b74dc09593171cd07ee
#
_entry.id   4f330bd4d1bf8b74dc09593171cd07ee
#
_cell.length_a   1.000
_cell.length_b   1.000
_cell.length_c   1.000
_cell.angle_alpha   90.00
_cell.angle_beta   90.00
_cell.angle_gamma   90.00
#
_symmetry.space_group_name_H-M   'P 1'
#
loop_
_entity.id
_entity.type
_entity.pdbx_description
1 polymer ?
#
loop_
_entity_poly.entity_id
_entity_poly.type
_entity_poly.pdbx_seq_one_letter_code
_entity_poly.pdbx_strand_id
1 'polypeptide(L)'
;MEIRGKKMSDVIEKLGQLDLCFMVDETGSMGPYIETVKQKILEIIHTIRVKELCSSLRIGLVGYRDHPPEDTSFITKIFAFNEDSDKIKEAIVSMYADGGGDGPEAVCDALFDITRLSWREKASKIVIWMGDAPPHGVEPSGDNFPKGCPEGKNWKTEAQRAYDKGILIYSVGCFPEIAAYKKAVDVYKEVAEITKGSFIPLEKATLLVSLITGVAESELEKLKIEEFVAQELQKIQAESPGATLSESDIEMRVSSALKEKGMKVKRMRTETFAASAPVEEADLELEEQEVQKDDVKEALRQVRLKKLVEEEEK
;
A
#
# COMPACT_ATOMS: atom_id res chain seq x y z
N MET A 1 -36.76 -14.53 -16.43
CA MET A 1 -36.18 -14.15 -15.14
C MET A 1 -34.78 -13.61 -15.47
N GLU A 2 -34.70 -12.29 -15.56
CA GLU A 2 -33.57 -11.61 -16.19
C GLU A 2 -32.55 -11.20 -15.13
N ILE A 3 -31.43 -11.90 -15.11
CA ILE A 3 -30.19 -11.34 -14.55
C ILE A 3 -29.38 -10.84 -15.75
N ARG A 4 -29.80 -9.71 -16.30
CA ARG A 4 -29.10 -9.03 -17.39
C ARG A 4 -28.51 -7.73 -16.89
N GLY A 5 -27.17 -7.69 -16.88
CA GLY A 5 -26.48 -6.47 -17.28
C GLY A 5 -26.42 -5.36 -16.23
N LYS A 6 -25.75 -5.57 -15.11
CA LYS A 6 -25.00 -4.42 -14.59
C LYS A 6 -24.00 -4.05 -15.68
N LYS A 7 -24.14 -2.83 -16.21
CA LYS A 7 -23.34 -2.38 -17.35
C LYS A 7 -21.86 -2.47 -16.99
N MET A 8 -21.03 -2.86 -17.96
CA MET A 8 -19.56 -2.82 -17.88
C MET A 8 -19.03 -1.50 -17.28
N SER A 9 -19.73 -0.37 -17.56
CA SER A 9 -19.46 0.94 -16.95
C SER A 9 -19.50 0.93 -15.42
N ASP A 10 -20.38 0.16 -14.80
CA ASP A 10 -20.54 0.12 -13.33
C ASP A 10 -19.41 -0.66 -12.65
N VAL A 11 -18.80 -1.61 -13.37
CA VAL A 11 -17.61 -2.35 -12.90
C VAL A 11 -16.36 -1.47 -13.05
N ILE A 12 -16.21 -0.78 -14.18
CA ILE A 12 -15.10 0.15 -14.44
C ILE A 12 -15.13 1.32 -13.44
N GLU A 13 -16.30 1.92 -13.22
CA GLU A 13 -16.48 3.00 -12.25
C GLU A 13 -16.13 2.57 -10.82
N LYS A 14 -16.39 1.30 -10.47
CA LYS A 14 -16.07 0.74 -9.15
C LYS A 14 -14.62 0.34 -8.98
N LEU A 15 -13.96 -0.13 -10.02
CA LEU A 15 -12.53 -0.48 -10.00
C LEU A 15 -11.63 0.76 -9.98
N GLY A 16 -12.11 1.90 -10.48
CA GLY A 16 -11.38 3.17 -10.45
C GLY A 16 -11.32 3.86 -9.07
N GLN A 17 -11.67 3.20 -7.97
CA GLN A 17 -11.59 3.77 -6.62
C GLN A 17 -10.22 3.52 -6.01
N LEU A 18 -9.67 4.54 -5.35
CA LEU A 18 -8.40 4.47 -4.62
C LEU A 18 -8.60 4.90 -3.17
N ASP A 19 -8.23 4.02 -2.24
CA ASP A 19 -8.05 4.33 -0.83
C ASP A 19 -6.54 4.34 -0.54
N LEU A 20 -6.00 5.53 -0.29
CA LEU A 20 -4.59 5.76 -0.01
C LEU A 20 -4.42 6.13 1.46
N CYS A 21 -3.73 5.31 2.23
CA CYS A 21 -3.42 5.57 3.63
C CYS A 21 -1.93 5.92 3.78
N PHE A 22 -1.64 6.99 4.49
CA PHE A 22 -0.30 7.28 4.97
C PHE A 22 -0.14 6.72 6.38
N MET A 23 0.82 5.82 6.58
CA MET A 23 1.25 5.35 7.86
C MET A 23 2.62 5.99 8.13
N VAL A 24 2.69 6.88 9.12
CA VAL A 24 3.83 7.79 9.28
C VAL A 24 4.35 7.74 10.69
N ASP A 25 5.64 7.54 10.80
CA ASP A 25 6.40 7.78 12.01
C ASP A 25 6.40 9.28 12.33
N GLU A 26 5.86 9.65 13.51
CA GLU A 26 5.81 11.02 13.99
C GLU A 26 6.83 11.28 15.11
N THR A 27 7.89 10.46 15.20
CA THR A 27 9.00 10.69 16.15
C THR A 27 9.94 11.80 15.69
N GLY A 28 10.80 12.27 16.58
CA GLY A 28 11.62 13.47 16.36
C GLY A 28 12.52 13.43 15.14
N SER A 29 13.08 12.26 14.80
CA SER A 29 13.96 12.04 13.65
C SER A 29 13.27 12.30 12.30
N MET A 30 11.95 12.08 12.25
CA MET A 30 11.15 12.22 11.03
C MET A 30 10.80 13.66 10.63
N GLY A 31 11.28 14.67 11.39
CA GLY A 31 10.96 16.08 11.15
C GLY A 31 11.07 16.57 9.71
N PRO A 32 12.19 16.36 9.00
CA PRO A 32 12.36 16.80 7.60
C PRO A 32 11.36 16.16 6.64
N TYR A 33 10.98 14.88 6.88
CA TYR A 33 10.02 14.15 6.05
C TYR A 33 8.60 14.63 6.30
N ILE A 34 8.20 14.81 7.56
CA ILE A 34 6.88 15.31 7.94
C ILE A 34 6.62 16.71 7.37
N GLU A 35 7.58 17.63 7.49
CA GLU A 35 7.44 18.98 6.94
C GLU A 35 7.30 18.97 5.41
N THR A 36 8.02 18.09 4.72
CA THR A 36 7.86 17.93 3.26
C THR A 36 6.49 17.35 2.90
N VAL A 37 6.01 16.34 3.64
CA VAL A 37 4.65 15.79 3.45
C VAL A 37 3.60 16.87 3.62
N LYS A 38 3.67 17.68 4.67
CA LYS A 38 2.74 18.82 4.89
C LYS A 38 2.70 19.79 3.72
N GLN A 39 3.86 20.12 3.15
CA GLN A 39 3.95 21.03 2.02
C GLN A 39 3.43 20.42 0.72
N LYS A 40 3.65 19.12 0.53
CA LYS A 40 3.48 18.45 -0.76
C LYS A 40 2.20 17.63 -0.91
N ILE A 41 1.51 17.30 0.18
CA ILE A 41 0.33 16.43 0.11
C ILE A 41 -0.78 16.97 -0.79
N LEU A 42 -0.99 18.28 -0.79
CA LEU A 42 -1.99 18.90 -1.65
C LEU A 42 -1.58 18.81 -3.12
N GLU A 43 -0.29 18.90 -3.41
CA GLU A 43 0.25 18.70 -4.75
C GLU A 43 0.04 17.26 -5.21
N ILE A 44 0.25 16.28 -4.32
CA ILE A 44 0.01 14.85 -4.57
C ILE A 44 -1.48 14.61 -4.89
N ILE A 45 -2.39 15.08 -4.02
CA ILE A 45 -3.83 14.95 -4.20
C ILE A 45 -4.28 15.59 -5.52
N HIS A 46 -3.79 16.80 -5.78
CA HIS A 46 -4.08 17.52 -7.02
C HIS A 46 -3.60 16.74 -8.24
N THR A 47 -2.37 16.23 -8.21
CA THR A 47 -1.80 15.47 -9.33
C THR A 47 -2.60 14.20 -9.62
N ILE A 48 -2.98 13.42 -8.59
CA ILE A 48 -3.80 12.21 -8.75
C ILE A 48 -5.17 12.56 -9.36
N ARG A 49 -5.78 13.67 -8.93
CA ARG A 49 -7.08 14.12 -9.44
C ARG A 49 -7.02 14.67 -10.85
N VAL A 50 -6.04 15.54 -11.14
CA VAL A 50 -5.89 16.19 -12.47
C VAL A 50 -5.52 15.17 -13.55
N LYS A 51 -4.73 14.16 -13.21
CA LYS A 51 -4.43 13.07 -14.15
C LYS A 51 -5.60 12.11 -14.33
N GLU A 52 -6.74 12.33 -13.67
CA GLU A 52 -7.92 11.47 -13.71
C GLU A 52 -7.56 9.98 -13.49
N LEU A 53 -6.59 9.73 -12.60
CA LEU A 53 -6.07 8.39 -12.37
C LEU A 53 -7.13 7.47 -11.76
N CYS A 54 -8.06 8.02 -10.96
CA CYS A 54 -9.13 7.26 -10.33
C CYS A 54 -10.46 8.05 -10.34
N SER A 55 -11.57 7.32 -10.28
CA SER A 55 -12.92 7.90 -10.22
C SER A 55 -13.23 8.50 -8.85
N SER A 56 -12.62 7.98 -7.78
CA SER A 56 -12.78 8.48 -6.41
C SER A 56 -11.52 8.16 -5.58
N LEU A 57 -10.96 9.20 -4.97
CA LEU A 57 -9.81 9.12 -4.08
C LEU A 57 -10.23 9.43 -2.64
N ARG A 58 -9.91 8.52 -1.70
CA ARG A 58 -9.97 8.79 -0.26
C ARG A 58 -8.57 8.72 0.34
N ILE A 59 -8.29 9.63 1.26
CA ILE A 59 -7.02 9.68 2.01
C ILE A 59 -7.30 9.36 3.47
N GLY A 60 -6.53 8.45 4.04
CA GLY A 60 -6.46 8.14 5.48
C GLY A 60 -5.06 8.39 6.01
N LEU A 61 -4.94 8.53 7.33
CA LEU A 61 -3.66 8.73 8.00
C LEU A 61 -3.60 7.93 9.30
N VAL A 62 -2.47 7.29 9.55
CA VAL A 62 -2.11 6.67 10.82
C VAL A 62 -0.72 7.17 11.20
N GLY A 63 -0.68 8.15 12.11
CA GLY A 63 0.56 8.56 12.76
C GLY A 63 0.89 7.60 13.90
N TYR A 64 2.16 7.31 14.12
CA TYR A 64 2.58 6.54 15.29
C TYR A 64 3.85 7.13 15.91
N ARG A 65 4.03 6.84 17.18
CA ARG A 65 5.23 7.16 17.97
C ARG A 65 5.65 5.94 18.75
N ASP A 66 5.74 6.07 20.07
CA ASP A 66 6.20 4.97 20.91
C ASP A 66 5.27 4.70 22.11
N HIS A 67 5.55 3.61 22.81
CA HIS A 67 4.83 3.21 24.02
C HIS A 67 5.33 3.97 25.25
N PRO A 68 4.44 4.24 26.24
CA PRO A 68 4.89 4.75 27.53
C PRO A 68 5.86 3.77 28.23
N PRO A 69 6.91 4.22 28.90
CA PRO A 69 7.19 5.64 29.25
C PRO A 69 7.96 6.41 28.17
N GLU A 70 8.37 5.80 27.05
CA GLU A 70 9.21 6.41 26.03
C GLU A 70 8.49 7.58 25.32
N ASP A 71 7.21 7.41 25.03
CA ASP A 71 6.32 8.52 24.63
C ASP A 71 5.00 8.43 25.39
N THR A 72 4.56 9.55 25.97
CA THR A 72 3.30 9.63 26.72
C THR A 72 2.22 10.40 25.99
N SER A 73 2.50 10.88 24.77
CA SER A 73 1.56 11.68 23.99
C SER A 73 0.51 10.79 23.30
N PHE A 74 0.93 9.84 22.52
CA PHE A 74 0.10 8.82 21.89
C PHE A 74 0.97 7.67 21.32
N ILE A 75 0.40 6.46 21.26
CA ILE A 75 1.01 5.33 20.55
C ILE A 75 0.68 5.45 19.06
N THR A 76 -0.62 5.57 18.73
CA THR A 76 -1.11 5.80 17.38
C THR A 76 -2.16 6.90 17.35
N LYS A 77 -2.28 7.58 16.21
CA LYS A 77 -3.26 8.64 15.96
C LYS A 77 -3.88 8.41 14.58
N ILE A 78 -5.19 8.18 14.54
CA ILE A 78 -5.91 7.81 13.34
C ILE A 78 -6.72 8.97 12.80
N PHE A 79 -6.55 9.28 11.51
CA PHE A 79 -7.47 10.07 10.73
C PHE A 79 -8.17 9.15 9.71
N ALA A 80 -9.48 9.00 9.84
CA ALA A 80 -10.28 8.12 9.01
C ALA A 80 -10.30 8.59 7.55
N PHE A 81 -10.50 7.65 6.61
CA PHE A 81 -10.59 7.96 5.18
C PHE A 81 -11.57 9.10 4.87
N ASN A 82 -11.11 10.08 4.11
CA ASN A 82 -11.88 11.24 3.71
C ASN A 82 -11.61 11.61 2.23
N GLU A 83 -12.61 12.18 1.54
CA GLU A 83 -12.50 12.72 0.19
C GLU A 83 -12.29 14.25 0.20
N ASP A 84 -12.63 14.89 1.32
CA ASP A 84 -12.54 16.32 1.50
C ASP A 84 -11.09 16.78 1.68
N SER A 85 -10.60 17.55 0.72
CA SER A 85 -9.21 18.04 0.71
C SER A 85 -8.88 18.93 1.90
N ASP A 86 -9.84 19.70 2.42
CA ASP A 86 -9.60 20.61 3.54
C ASP A 86 -9.43 19.83 4.84
N LYS A 87 -10.26 18.81 5.08
CA LYS A 87 -10.13 17.90 6.23
C LYS A 87 -8.83 17.10 6.18
N ILE A 88 -8.46 16.62 5.00
CA ILE A 88 -7.19 15.91 4.80
C ILE A 88 -6.02 16.85 5.11
N LYS A 89 -6.08 18.10 4.62
CA LYS A 89 -5.08 19.12 4.91
C LYS A 89 -4.98 19.41 6.41
N GLU A 90 -6.10 19.58 7.10
CA GLU A 90 -6.14 19.78 8.55
C GLU A 90 -5.46 18.62 9.29
N ALA A 91 -5.76 17.38 8.92
CA ALA A 91 -5.14 16.19 9.52
C ALA A 91 -3.62 16.20 9.34
N ILE A 92 -3.15 16.50 8.14
CA ILE A 92 -1.72 16.51 7.82
C ILE A 92 -0.99 17.66 8.51
N VAL A 93 -1.58 18.86 8.54
CA VAL A 93 -1.01 20.01 9.27
C VAL A 93 -0.90 19.70 10.76
N SER A 94 -1.78 18.85 11.31
CA SER A 94 -1.75 18.44 12.71
C SER A 94 -0.65 17.42 13.05
N MET A 95 0.01 16.81 12.06
CA MET A 95 1.18 15.95 12.29
C MET A 95 2.36 16.80 12.75
N TYR A 96 3.14 16.29 13.66
CA TYR A 96 4.39 16.94 14.07
C TYR A 96 5.38 15.91 14.62
N ALA A 97 6.63 16.10 14.27
CA ALA A 97 7.71 15.26 14.74
C ALA A 97 8.07 15.64 16.17
N ASP A 98 7.93 14.71 17.11
CA ASP A 98 8.30 14.87 18.50
C ASP A 98 8.31 13.50 19.21
N GLY A 99 8.94 13.41 20.38
CA GLY A 99 9.00 12.16 21.12
C GLY A 99 9.92 11.12 20.49
N GLY A 100 9.68 9.85 20.86
CA GLY A 100 10.60 8.76 20.62
C GLY A 100 11.69 8.75 21.72
N GLY A 101 11.60 7.84 22.69
CA GLY A 101 12.53 7.80 23.83
C GLY A 101 13.66 6.83 23.64
N ASP A 102 13.43 5.76 22.91
CA ASP A 102 14.44 4.78 22.54
C ASP A 102 14.57 4.68 21.01
N GLY A 103 15.06 3.61 20.47
CA GLY A 103 15.31 3.53 19.04
C GLY A 103 14.18 2.90 18.22
N PRO A 104 13.64 1.74 18.65
CA PRO A 104 12.47 1.12 18.01
C PRO A 104 11.18 1.86 18.33
N GLU A 105 10.16 1.71 17.47
CA GLU A 105 8.92 2.47 17.57
C GLU A 105 7.67 1.56 17.49
N ALA A 106 6.48 2.13 17.74
CA ALA A 106 5.21 1.41 17.79
C ALA A 106 4.67 0.97 16.40
N VAL A 107 5.53 0.47 15.53
CA VAL A 107 5.20 0.00 14.17
C VAL A 107 4.13 -1.09 14.18
N CYS A 108 4.17 -2.01 15.18
CA CYS A 108 3.19 -3.09 15.27
C CYS A 108 1.77 -2.56 15.48
N ASP A 109 1.64 -1.49 16.25
CA ASP A 109 0.36 -0.84 16.54
C ASP A 109 -0.18 -0.10 15.33
N ALA A 110 0.68 0.61 14.62
CA ALA A 110 0.30 1.27 13.38
C ALA A 110 -0.15 0.26 12.30
N LEU A 111 0.57 -0.86 12.12
CA LEU A 111 0.17 -1.95 11.22
C LEU A 111 -1.17 -2.57 11.64
N PHE A 112 -1.41 -2.76 12.94
CA PHE A 112 -2.70 -3.23 13.44
C PHE A 112 -3.83 -2.26 13.10
N ASP A 113 -3.61 -0.95 13.27
CA ASP A 113 -4.63 0.06 13.02
C ASP A 113 -4.96 0.21 11.53
N ILE A 114 -3.97 0.19 10.63
CA ILE A 114 -4.25 0.24 9.20
C ILE A 114 -5.14 -0.93 8.74
N THR A 115 -5.02 -2.12 9.36
CA THR A 115 -5.88 -3.26 9.02
C THR A 115 -7.33 -3.07 9.45
N ARG A 116 -7.63 -2.09 10.29
CA ARG A 116 -8.96 -1.82 10.87
C ARG A 116 -9.62 -0.56 10.33
N LEU A 117 -8.95 0.17 9.46
CA LEU A 117 -9.58 1.29 8.76
C LEU A 117 -10.76 0.83 7.91
N SER A 118 -11.71 1.73 7.68
CA SER A 118 -12.91 1.45 6.85
C SER A 118 -12.57 1.50 5.36
N TRP A 119 -11.78 0.54 4.90
CA TRP A 119 -11.42 0.37 3.50
C TRP A 119 -12.66 0.07 2.66
N ARG A 120 -12.78 0.69 1.47
CA ARG A 120 -13.79 0.28 0.50
C ARG A 120 -13.39 -1.07 -0.12
N GLU A 121 -14.32 -1.96 -0.21
CA GLU A 121 -14.07 -3.35 -0.64
C GLU A 121 -13.52 -3.43 -2.06
N LYS A 122 -14.04 -2.59 -2.96
CA LYS A 122 -13.69 -2.60 -4.40
C LYS A 122 -12.57 -1.63 -4.78
N ALA A 123 -12.09 -0.82 -3.84
CA ALA A 123 -10.99 0.10 -4.07
C ALA A 123 -9.64 -0.61 -4.14
N SER A 124 -8.70 -0.02 -4.88
CA SER A 124 -7.28 -0.27 -4.63
C SER A 124 -6.95 0.27 -3.24
N LYS A 125 -6.32 -0.58 -2.41
CA LYS A 125 -6.02 -0.30 -1.01
C LYS A 125 -4.52 -0.19 -0.87
N ILE A 126 -4.03 1.02 -0.74
CA ILE A 126 -2.59 1.31 -0.72
C ILE A 126 -2.22 1.96 0.60
N VAL A 127 -1.17 1.48 1.21
CA VAL A 127 -0.50 2.12 2.35
C VAL A 127 0.88 2.58 1.90
N ILE A 128 1.19 3.84 2.16
CA ILE A 128 2.55 4.37 2.12
C ILE A 128 3.03 4.45 3.55
N TRP A 129 3.88 3.52 3.93
CA TRP A 129 4.49 3.48 5.26
C TRP A 129 5.83 4.17 5.24
N MET A 130 5.98 5.28 5.97
CA MET A 130 7.21 6.06 6.09
C MET A 130 7.72 6.01 7.52
N GLY A 131 8.99 5.69 7.68
CA GLY A 131 9.66 5.67 8.97
C GLY A 131 11.16 5.40 8.84
N ASP A 132 11.85 5.54 9.95
CA ASP A 132 13.32 5.42 10.04
C ASP A 132 13.79 4.46 11.14
N ALA A 133 12.85 3.80 11.84
CA ALA A 133 13.11 2.90 12.95
C ALA A 133 12.42 1.54 12.82
N PRO A 134 12.95 0.47 13.45
CA PRO A 134 12.32 -0.86 13.48
C PRO A 134 11.18 -0.95 14.50
N PRO A 135 10.31 -1.97 14.42
CA PRO A 135 9.44 -2.31 15.52
C PRO A 135 10.21 -2.88 16.72
N HIS A 136 9.66 -2.73 17.91
CA HIS A 136 10.19 -3.34 19.13
C HIS A 136 10.44 -4.84 19.00
N GLY A 137 11.48 -5.34 19.67
CA GLY A 137 11.89 -6.75 19.71
C GLY A 137 12.71 -7.22 18.52
N VAL A 138 12.95 -6.36 17.53
CA VAL A 138 13.76 -6.69 16.34
C VAL A 138 15.23 -6.49 16.59
N GLU A 139 15.59 -5.38 17.20
CA GLU A 139 16.97 -5.04 17.62
C GLU A 139 17.00 -4.73 19.11
N PRO A 140 17.33 -5.72 19.96
CA PRO A 140 17.21 -5.56 21.42
C PRO A 140 18.18 -4.53 22.03
N SER A 141 19.22 -4.12 21.29
CA SER A 141 20.18 -3.13 21.78
C SER A 141 19.59 -1.72 21.64
N GLY A 142 19.33 -1.06 22.77
CA GLY A 142 18.69 0.26 22.78
C GLY A 142 17.18 0.21 22.67
N ASP A 143 16.58 -0.97 22.86
CA ASP A 143 15.12 -1.21 22.86
C ASP A 143 14.67 -1.46 24.30
N ASN A 144 13.82 -0.62 24.83
CA ASN A 144 13.27 -0.76 26.17
C ASN A 144 12.14 -1.81 26.23
N PHE A 145 11.66 -2.25 25.06
CA PHE A 145 10.73 -3.37 24.93
C PHE A 145 11.32 -4.53 24.10
N PRO A 146 12.44 -5.13 24.50
CA PRO A 146 13.22 -6.09 23.69
C PRO A 146 12.49 -7.42 23.46
N LYS A 147 11.33 -7.63 24.09
CA LYS A 147 10.47 -8.80 23.88
C LYS A 147 9.41 -8.56 22.77
N GLY A 148 9.38 -7.38 22.19
CA GLY A 148 8.41 -6.95 21.17
C GLY A 148 7.36 -5.99 21.73
N CYS A 149 6.38 -5.66 20.91
CA CYS A 149 5.32 -4.72 21.25
C CYS A 149 4.68 -5.01 22.63
N PRO A 150 4.61 -4.04 23.55
CA PRO A 150 4.02 -4.21 24.87
C PRO A 150 2.57 -4.68 24.86
N GLU A 151 1.81 -4.34 23.82
CA GLU A 151 0.43 -4.78 23.64
C GLU A 151 0.30 -6.16 22.97
N GLY A 152 1.41 -6.87 22.76
CA GLY A 152 1.43 -8.22 22.20
C GLY A 152 1.12 -8.31 20.71
N LYS A 153 1.14 -7.20 19.98
CA LYS A 153 1.00 -7.18 18.52
C LYS A 153 2.30 -7.63 17.85
N ASN A 154 2.20 -8.20 16.66
CA ASN A 154 3.34 -8.68 15.91
C ASN A 154 3.29 -8.20 14.47
N TRP A 155 4.32 -7.53 14.00
CA TRP A 155 4.36 -6.91 12.68
C TRP A 155 4.17 -7.88 11.51
N LYS A 156 4.69 -9.14 11.60
CA LYS A 156 4.47 -10.16 10.56
C LYS A 156 2.99 -10.57 10.49
N THR A 157 2.38 -10.76 11.65
CA THR A 157 0.96 -11.12 11.75
C THR A 157 0.09 -10.01 11.18
N GLU A 158 0.40 -8.74 11.48
CA GLU A 158 -0.38 -7.62 10.98
C GLU A 158 -0.14 -7.37 9.48
N ALA A 159 1.08 -7.58 8.98
CA ALA A 159 1.37 -7.56 7.55
C ALA A 159 0.59 -8.66 6.80
N GLN A 160 0.52 -9.88 7.37
CA GLN A 160 -0.29 -10.96 6.79
C GLN A 160 -1.78 -10.60 6.77
N ARG A 161 -2.31 -10.00 7.84
CA ARG A 161 -3.70 -9.50 7.87
C ARG A 161 -3.96 -8.43 6.82
N ALA A 162 -3.01 -7.53 6.60
CA ALA A 162 -3.11 -6.54 5.54
C ALA A 162 -3.19 -7.22 4.16
N TYR A 163 -2.31 -8.18 3.90
CA TYR A 163 -2.36 -8.98 2.68
C TYR A 163 -3.70 -9.69 2.49
N ASP A 164 -4.23 -10.35 3.53
CA ASP A 164 -5.50 -11.08 3.47
C ASP A 164 -6.69 -10.16 3.15
N LYS A 165 -6.59 -8.87 3.48
CA LYS A 165 -7.57 -7.82 3.14
C LYS A 165 -7.32 -7.13 1.81
N GLY A 166 -6.32 -7.56 1.03
CA GLY A 166 -5.94 -6.94 -0.23
C GLY A 166 -5.30 -5.56 -0.10
N ILE A 167 -4.70 -5.27 1.05
CA ILE A 167 -3.98 -4.01 1.31
C ILE A 167 -2.51 -4.20 0.91
N LEU A 168 -2.02 -3.36 0.00
CA LEU A 168 -0.63 -3.31 -0.40
C LEU A 168 0.11 -2.26 0.42
N ILE A 169 1.28 -2.61 0.96
CA ILE A 169 2.10 -1.69 1.76
C ILE A 169 3.39 -1.38 0.99
N TYR A 170 3.54 -0.13 0.60
CA TYR A 170 4.81 0.41 0.12
C TYR A 170 5.56 0.98 1.30
N SER A 171 6.62 0.29 1.71
CA SER A 171 7.42 0.70 2.87
C SER A 171 8.55 1.61 2.41
N VAL A 172 8.59 2.83 2.93
CA VAL A 172 9.56 3.86 2.63
C VAL A 172 10.51 4.01 3.81
N GLY A 173 11.72 3.48 3.66
CA GLY A 173 12.78 3.62 4.66
C GLY A 173 13.47 4.97 4.51
N CYS A 174 13.42 5.81 5.54
CA CYS A 174 14.01 7.14 5.54
C CYS A 174 15.50 7.08 5.89
N PHE A 175 16.36 7.45 4.93
CA PHE A 175 17.80 7.46 5.04
C PHE A 175 18.35 8.86 5.31
N PRO A 176 19.46 9.00 6.07
CA PRO A 176 20.33 7.92 6.55
C PRO A 176 19.88 7.24 7.85
N GLU A 177 18.86 7.74 8.53
CA GLU A 177 18.50 7.38 9.91
C GLU A 177 18.20 5.87 10.05
N ILE A 178 17.43 5.29 9.14
CA ILE A 178 17.09 3.85 9.16
C ILE A 178 18.32 2.94 9.07
N ALA A 179 19.42 3.42 8.46
CA ALA A 179 20.65 2.66 8.32
C ALA A 179 21.41 2.48 9.66
N ALA A 180 21.03 3.23 10.70
CA ALA A 180 21.56 3.03 12.05
C ALA A 180 21.13 1.68 12.64
N TYR A 181 20.02 1.10 12.14
CA TYR A 181 19.45 -0.16 12.60
C TYR A 181 19.75 -1.29 11.60
N LYS A 182 20.43 -2.33 12.06
CA LYS A 182 20.88 -3.43 11.19
C LYS A 182 19.74 -4.22 10.57
N LYS A 183 18.60 -4.31 11.26
CA LYS A 183 17.45 -5.13 10.85
C LYS A 183 16.22 -4.32 10.43
N ALA A 184 16.20 -3.01 10.61
CA ALA A 184 15.05 -2.19 10.23
C ALA A 184 14.72 -2.37 8.74
N VAL A 185 15.70 -2.21 7.87
CA VAL A 185 15.53 -2.37 6.41
C VAL A 185 14.99 -3.75 6.05
N ASP A 186 15.42 -4.81 6.74
CA ASP A 186 14.93 -6.18 6.50
C ASP A 186 13.43 -6.30 6.85
N VAL A 187 12.99 -5.68 7.97
CA VAL A 187 11.58 -5.65 8.35
C VAL A 187 10.74 -4.90 7.32
N TYR A 188 11.19 -3.73 6.88
CA TYR A 188 10.49 -2.94 5.87
C TYR A 188 10.35 -3.71 4.55
N LYS A 189 11.43 -4.37 4.10
CA LYS A 189 11.40 -5.25 2.93
C LYS A 189 10.42 -6.41 3.10
N GLU A 190 10.47 -7.10 4.25
CA GLU A 190 9.62 -8.26 4.50
C GLU A 190 8.13 -7.88 4.59
N VAL A 191 7.78 -6.75 5.19
CA VAL A 191 6.39 -6.24 5.21
C VAL A 191 5.91 -5.93 3.79
N ALA A 192 6.71 -5.24 2.98
CA ALA A 192 6.39 -4.97 1.59
C ALA A 192 6.21 -6.27 0.78
N GLU A 193 7.11 -7.23 0.94
CA GLU A 193 7.04 -8.54 0.26
C GLU A 193 5.78 -9.34 0.64
N ILE A 194 5.46 -9.43 1.94
CA ILE A 194 4.24 -10.09 2.43
C ILE A 194 3.01 -9.47 1.78
N THR A 195 2.92 -8.15 1.74
CA THR A 195 1.74 -7.42 1.27
C THR A 195 1.71 -7.18 -0.24
N LYS A 196 2.75 -7.62 -0.99
CA LYS A 196 2.88 -7.41 -2.44
C LYS A 196 3.07 -5.96 -2.87
N GLY A 197 3.51 -5.10 -1.96
CA GLY A 197 4.05 -3.78 -2.27
C GLY A 197 5.55 -3.84 -2.54
N SER A 198 6.24 -2.71 -2.36
CA SER A 198 7.69 -2.60 -2.56
C SER A 198 8.36 -1.80 -1.46
N PHE A 199 9.63 -2.13 -1.15
CA PHE A 199 10.48 -1.33 -0.28
C PHE A 199 11.17 -0.24 -1.11
N ILE A 200 11.16 1.00 -0.61
CA ILE A 200 11.75 2.16 -1.28
C ILE A 200 12.68 2.89 -0.30
N PRO A 201 13.99 2.86 -0.53
CA PRO A 201 14.95 3.63 0.27
C PRO A 201 14.91 5.10 -0.14
N LEU A 202 14.55 5.99 0.77
CA LEU A 202 14.38 7.41 0.50
C LEU A 202 15.36 8.24 1.34
N GLU A 203 16.26 9.00 0.68
CA GLU A 203 17.17 9.94 1.34
C GLU A 203 16.66 11.38 1.25
N LYS A 204 15.99 11.73 0.15
CA LYS A 204 15.54 13.09 -0.12
C LYS A 204 14.03 13.20 -0.01
N ALA A 205 13.53 13.81 1.06
CA ALA A 205 12.10 14.02 1.26
C ALA A 205 11.42 14.77 0.09
N THR A 206 12.17 15.53 -0.71
CA THR A 206 11.67 16.22 -1.92
C THR A 206 11.16 15.25 -2.98
N LEU A 207 11.59 13.98 -2.98
CA LEU A 207 11.14 12.95 -3.92
C LEU A 207 9.80 12.31 -3.55
N LEU A 208 9.23 12.63 -2.38
CA LEU A 208 7.95 12.05 -1.91
C LEU A 208 6.80 12.24 -2.90
N VAL A 209 6.72 13.38 -3.58
CA VAL A 209 5.65 13.63 -4.57
C VAL A 209 5.75 12.66 -5.74
N SER A 210 6.93 12.55 -6.34
CA SER A 210 7.19 11.65 -7.46
C SER A 210 6.97 10.20 -7.06
N LEU A 211 7.44 9.80 -5.87
CA LEU A 211 7.26 8.47 -5.31
C LEU A 211 5.78 8.12 -5.15
N ILE A 212 5.02 8.92 -4.41
CA ILE A 212 3.62 8.62 -4.11
C ILE A 212 2.76 8.65 -5.38
N THR A 213 3.03 9.60 -6.28
CA THR A 213 2.34 9.66 -7.57
C THR A 213 2.67 8.44 -8.42
N GLY A 214 3.95 8.03 -8.47
CA GLY A 214 4.38 6.84 -9.20
C GLY A 214 3.74 5.55 -8.67
N VAL A 215 3.68 5.38 -7.35
CA VAL A 215 2.95 4.26 -6.72
C VAL A 215 1.49 4.26 -7.13
N ALA A 216 0.81 5.41 -7.01
CA ALA A 216 -0.61 5.51 -7.37
C ALA A 216 -0.85 5.20 -8.85
N GLU A 217 -0.02 5.72 -9.75
CA GLU A 217 -0.10 5.43 -11.18
C GLU A 217 0.14 3.94 -11.49
N SER A 218 1.17 3.34 -10.89
CA SER A 218 1.49 1.92 -11.06
C SER A 218 0.32 1.03 -10.64
N GLU A 219 -0.23 1.27 -9.45
CA GLU A 219 -1.33 0.47 -8.94
C GLU A 219 -2.64 0.66 -9.71
N LEU A 220 -2.92 1.87 -10.18
CA LEU A 220 -4.10 2.12 -11.00
C LEU A 220 -3.98 1.51 -12.41
N GLU A 221 -2.78 1.39 -12.97
CA GLU A 221 -2.57 0.62 -14.21
C GLU A 221 -2.80 -0.88 -13.99
N LYS A 222 -2.46 -1.43 -12.82
CA LYS A 222 -2.77 -2.83 -12.47
C LYS A 222 -4.27 -3.11 -12.41
N LEU A 223 -5.10 -2.11 -12.09
CA LEU A 223 -6.57 -2.24 -12.16
C LEU A 223 -7.06 -2.60 -13.56
N LYS A 224 -6.43 -2.10 -14.61
CA LYS A 224 -6.78 -2.45 -16.00
C LYS A 224 -6.55 -3.94 -16.28
N ILE A 225 -5.50 -4.51 -15.68
CA ILE A 225 -5.22 -5.94 -15.76
C ILE A 225 -6.26 -6.73 -14.98
N GLU A 226 -6.60 -6.31 -13.76
CA GLU A 226 -7.65 -6.95 -12.96
C GLU A 226 -9.01 -6.94 -13.69
N GLU A 227 -9.34 -5.84 -14.33
CA GLU A 227 -10.55 -5.70 -15.12
C GLU A 227 -10.58 -6.69 -16.29
N PHE A 228 -9.48 -6.78 -17.04
CA PHE A 228 -9.34 -7.75 -18.12
C PHE A 228 -9.42 -9.20 -17.61
N VAL A 229 -8.73 -9.49 -16.50
CA VAL A 229 -8.78 -10.81 -15.84
C VAL A 229 -10.19 -11.17 -15.41
N ALA A 230 -10.96 -10.21 -14.87
CA ALA A 230 -12.35 -10.44 -14.49
C ALA A 230 -13.22 -10.80 -15.71
N GLN A 231 -13.00 -10.13 -16.86
CA GLN A 231 -13.70 -10.44 -18.11
C GLN A 231 -13.34 -11.85 -18.63
N GLU A 232 -12.07 -12.20 -18.62
CA GLU A 232 -11.62 -13.52 -19.06
C GLU A 232 -12.15 -14.64 -18.14
N LEU A 233 -12.19 -14.43 -16.83
CA LEU A 233 -12.82 -15.38 -15.91
C LEU A 233 -14.30 -15.60 -16.21
N GLN A 234 -15.04 -14.54 -16.54
CA GLN A 234 -16.45 -14.67 -16.95
C GLN A 234 -16.61 -15.46 -18.24
N LYS A 235 -15.74 -15.26 -19.25
CA LYS A 235 -15.74 -16.05 -20.48
C LYS A 235 -15.45 -17.53 -20.19
N ILE A 236 -14.41 -17.83 -19.42
CA ILE A 236 -14.04 -19.18 -19.03
C ILE A 236 -15.22 -19.90 -18.35
N GLN A 237 -15.91 -19.23 -17.44
CA GLN A 237 -17.10 -19.76 -16.76
C GLN A 237 -18.28 -20.01 -17.71
N ALA A 238 -18.47 -19.10 -18.69
CA ALA A 238 -19.53 -19.25 -19.69
C ALA A 238 -19.26 -20.36 -20.71
N GLU A 239 -18.00 -20.59 -21.10
CA GLU A 239 -17.60 -21.64 -22.04
C GLU A 239 -17.70 -23.06 -21.45
N SER A 240 -17.59 -23.19 -20.14
CA SER A 240 -17.58 -24.49 -19.45
C SER A 240 -18.47 -24.47 -18.20
N PRO A 241 -19.80 -24.37 -18.35
CA PRO A 241 -20.71 -24.34 -17.22
C PRO A 241 -20.61 -25.62 -16.40
N GLY A 242 -20.19 -25.50 -15.13
CA GLY A 242 -20.09 -26.63 -14.22
C GLY A 242 -18.77 -27.43 -14.29
N ALA A 243 -17.84 -27.07 -15.15
CA ALA A 243 -16.49 -27.65 -15.16
C ALA A 243 -15.61 -26.98 -14.10
N THR A 244 -14.98 -27.76 -13.26
CA THR A 244 -13.97 -27.28 -12.31
C THR A 244 -12.61 -27.27 -13.03
N LEU A 245 -12.18 -26.09 -13.51
CA LEU A 245 -10.84 -25.92 -14.03
C LEU A 245 -9.84 -25.84 -12.89
N SER A 246 -8.64 -26.38 -13.10
CA SER A 246 -7.57 -26.21 -12.12
C SER A 246 -7.09 -24.75 -12.09
N GLU A 247 -6.54 -24.33 -10.97
CA GLU A 247 -5.93 -23.02 -10.79
C GLU A 247 -4.88 -22.75 -11.89
N SER A 248 -4.07 -23.74 -12.18
CA SER A 248 -3.01 -23.67 -13.21
C SER A 248 -3.59 -23.47 -14.62
N ASP A 249 -4.74 -24.09 -14.94
CA ASP A 249 -5.38 -23.91 -16.25
C ASP A 249 -5.95 -22.50 -16.41
N ILE A 250 -6.53 -21.97 -15.33
CA ILE A 250 -7.03 -20.58 -15.30
C ILE A 250 -5.87 -19.59 -15.47
N GLU A 251 -4.78 -19.75 -14.68
CA GLU A 251 -3.58 -18.91 -14.82
C GLU A 251 -3.02 -18.94 -16.24
N MET A 252 -2.95 -20.11 -16.85
CA MET A 252 -2.41 -20.29 -18.20
C MET A 252 -3.29 -19.58 -19.24
N ARG A 253 -4.62 -19.75 -19.18
CA ARG A 253 -5.57 -19.11 -20.12
C ARG A 253 -5.51 -17.59 -20.00
N VAL A 254 -5.58 -17.06 -18.77
CA VAL A 254 -5.49 -15.62 -18.50
C VAL A 254 -4.16 -15.06 -18.99
N SER A 255 -3.05 -15.75 -18.72
CA SER A 255 -1.71 -15.33 -19.15
C SER A 255 -1.60 -15.27 -20.68
N SER A 256 -2.17 -16.25 -21.39
CA SER A 256 -2.20 -16.25 -22.84
C SER A 256 -3.03 -15.11 -23.41
N ALA A 257 -4.22 -14.87 -22.85
CA ALA A 257 -5.11 -13.79 -23.27
C ALA A 257 -4.49 -12.40 -23.06
N LEU A 258 -3.78 -12.18 -21.93
CA LEU A 258 -3.04 -10.93 -21.66
C LEU A 258 -1.94 -10.69 -22.71
N LYS A 259 -1.18 -11.74 -23.06
CA LYS A 259 -0.13 -11.66 -24.09
C LYS A 259 -0.71 -11.37 -25.46
N GLU A 260 -1.78 -12.07 -25.86
CA GLU A 260 -2.46 -11.82 -27.15
C GLU A 260 -3.00 -10.39 -27.23
N LYS A 261 -3.46 -9.83 -26.12
CA LYS A 261 -3.92 -8.45 -26.03
C LYS A 261 -2.77 -7.42 -26.01
N GLY A 262 -1.53 -7.87 -25.79
CA GLY A 262 -0.34 -7.01 -25.66
C GLY A 262 -0.38 -6.13 -24.42
N MET A 263 -1.02 -6.60 -23.35
CA MET A 263 -1.11 -5.84 -22.08
C MET A 263 0.24 -5.85 -21.37
N LYS A 264 0.57 -4.71 -20.78
CA LYS A 264 1.79 -4.48 -20.02
C LYS A 264 1.45 -3.90 -18.63
N VAL A 265 2.37 -4.03 -17.70
CA VAL A 265 2.32 -3.36 -16.39
C VAL A 265 3.28 -2.18 -16.41
N LYS A 266 2.92 -1.11 -15.68
CA LYS A 266 3.85 -0.03 -15.37
C LYS A 266 4.40 -0.24 -13.97
N ARG A 267 5.72 -0.17 -13.83
CA ARG A 267 6.42 -0.27 -12.55
C ARG A 267 7.45 0.83 -12.43
N MET A 268 7.66 1.32 -11.22
CA MET A 268 8.82 2.16 -10.97
C MET A 268 10.10 1.34 -11.10
N ARG A 269 11.18 1.95 -11.55
CA ARG A 269 12.49 1.30 -11.63
C ARG A 269 12.95 0.75 -10.28
N THR A 270 12.64 1.45 -9.19
CA THR A 270 12.92 1.01 -7.81
C THR A 270 12.34 -0.34 -7.45
N GLU A 271 11.21 -0.74 -8.04
CA GLU A 271 10.59 -2.05 -7.78
C GLU A 271 11.44 -3.21 -8.33
N THR A 272 12.34 -2.92 -9.25
CA THR A 272 13.24 -3.92 -9.87
C THR A 272 14.62 -4.00 -9.21
N PHE A 273 14.96 -3.05 -8.35
CA PHE A 273 16.24 -3.04 -7.63
C PHE A 273 16.09 -3.68 -6.25
N ALA A 274 16.97 -4.62 -5.95
CA ALA A 274 17.26 -4.99 -4.55
C ALA A 274 17.96 -3.80 -3.89
N ALA A 275 17.21 -2.73 -3.65
CA ALA A 275 17.74 -1.43 -3.30
C ALA A 275 18.45 -1.52 -1.94
N SER A 276 19.77 -1.41 -1.99
CA SER A 276 20.65 -1.17 -0.85
C SER A 276 21.11 0.29 -0.80
N ALA A 277 20.71 1.10 -1.76
CA ALA A 277 21.07 2.50 -1.89
C ALA A 277 19.83 3.38 -2.03
N PRO A 278 19.85 4.62 -1.52
CA PRO A 278 18.78 5.59 -1.70
C PRO A 278 18.44 5.86 -3.16
N VAL A 279 17.15 6.10 -3.43
CA VAL A 279 16.63 6.34 -4.78
C VAL A 279 16.92 7.76 -5.26
N GLU A 280 17.11 7.90 -6.56
CA GLU A 280 17.15 9.17 -7.27
C GLU A 280 15.84 9.38 -8.07
N GLU A 281 15.62 10.59 -8.60
CA GLU A 281 14.37 10.91 -9.31
C GLU A 281 14.13 10.01 -10.53
N ALA A 282 15.19 9.64 -11.26
CA ALA A 282 15.11 8.73 -12.39
C ALA A 282 14.66 7.31 -12.03
N ASP A 283 14.88 6.89 -10.78
CA ASP A 283 14.47 5.57 -10.29
C ASP A 283 12.96 5.50 -9.99
N LEU A 284 12.30 6.65 -9.87
CA LEU A 284 10.86 6.77 -9.66
C LEU A 284 10.07 6.86 -10.96
N GLU A 285 10.75 6.88 -12.11
CA GLU A 285 10.10 6.82 -13.42
C GLU A 285 9.43 5.47 -13.64
N LEU A 286 8.25 5.52 -14.25
CA LEU A 286 7.48 4.32 -14.60
C LEU A 286 7.97 3.73 -15.92
N GLU A 287 8.27 2.45 -15.90
CA GLU A 287 8.63 1.66 -17.08
C GLU A 287 7.55 0.64 -17.40
N GLU A 288 7.25 0.47 -18.69
CA GLU A 288 6.39 -0.60 -19.16
C GLU A 288 7.14 -1.92 -19.20
N GLN A 289 6.57 -2.93 -18.55
CA GLN A 289 7.11 -4.29 -18.51
C GLN A 289 6.05 -5.30 -18.95
N GLU A 290 6.49 -6.43 -19.48
CA GLU A 290 5.61 -7.56 -19.77
C GLU A 290 4.99 -8.10 -18.48
N VAL A 291 3.69 -8.46 -18.56
CA VAL A 291 2.97 -9.06 -17.43
C VAL A 291 3.61 -10.40 -17.06
N GLN A 292 4.08 -10.52 -15.84
CA GLN A 292 4.71 -11.73 -15.32
C GLN A 292 3.67 -12.66 -14.68
N LYS A 293 4.09 -13.91 -14.40
CA LYS A 293 3.20 -14.92 -13.78
C LYS A 293 2.66 -14.47 -12.44
N ASP A 294 3.47 -13.77 -11.64
CA ASP A 294 3.07 -13.28 -10.32
C ASP A 294 2.06 -12.14 -10.41
N ASP A 295 2.12 -11.29 -11.46
CA ASP A 295 1.09 -10.29 -11.72
C ASP A 295 -0.27 -10.94 -12.02
N VAL A 296 -0.26 -12.01 -12.80
CA VAL A 296 -1.49 -12.77 -13.13
C VAL A 296 -2.11 -13.36 -11.86
N LYS A 297 -1.27 -13.97 -11.00
CA LYS A 297 -1.74 -14.55 -9.73
C LYS A 297 -2.32 -13.49 -8.80
N GLU A 298 -1.63 -12.36 -8.67
CA GLU A 298 -2.12 -11.27 -7.80
C GLU A 298 -3.40 -10.65 -8.37
N ALA A 299 -3.48 -10.42 -9.67
CA ALA A 299 -4.71 -9.93 -10.31
C ALA A 299 -5.89 -10.90 -10.12
N LEU A 300 -5.67 -12.20 -10.29
CA LEU A 300 -6.67 -13.24 -10.02
C LEU A 300 -7.14 -13.23 -8.56
N ARG A 301 -6.20 -13.08 -7.62
CA ARG A 301 -6.48 -12.97 -6.18
C ARG A 301 -7.34 -11.74 -5.89
N GLN A 302 -6.95 -10.55 -6.37
CA GLN A 302 -7.67 -9.30 -6.15
C GLN A 302 -9.09 -9.35 -6.75
N VAL A 303 -9.25 -9.88 -7.96
CA VAL A 303 -10.55 -10.06 -8.59
C VAL A 303 -11.45 -10.98 -7.76
N ARG A 304 -10.91 -12.04 -7.18
CA ARG A 304 -11.67 -12.96 -6.32
C ARG A 304 -12.08 -12.32 -5.00
N LEU A 305 -11.16 -11.60 -4.35
CA LEU A 305 -11.48 -10.85 -3.13
C LEU A 305 -12.64 -9.87 -3.37
N LYS A 306 -12.57 -9.10 -4.47
CA LYS A 306 -13.62 -8.15 -4.85
C LYS A 306 -14.96 -8.81 -5.22
N LYS A 307 -14.97 -10.09 -5.63
CA LYS A 307 -16.20 -10.86 -5.96
C LYS A 307 -16.82 -11.56 -4.76
N LEU A 308 -16.02 -12.09 -3.84
CA LEU A 308 -16.54 -12.74 -2.61
C LEU A 308 -17.43 -11.81 -1.80
N VAL A 309 -17.16 -10.51 -1.86
CA VAL A 309 -17.99 -9.50 -1.24
C VAL A 309 -19.35 -9.32 -1.93
N GLU A 310 -19.45 -9.53 -3.26
CA GLU A 310 -20.76 -9.45 -3.96
C GLU A 310 -21.71 -10.60 -3.60
N GLU A 311 -21.20 -11.73 -3.10
CA GLU A 311 -22.01 -12.89 -2.67
C GLU A 311 -22.52 -12.74 -1.24
N GLU A 312 -21.82 -11.97 -0.38
CA GLU A 312 -22.25 -11.73 1.01
C GLU A 312 -23.33 -10.64 1.14
N GLU A 313 -23.47 -9.74 0.16
CA GLU A 313 -24.49 -8.68 0.14
C GLU A 313 -25.88 -9.15 -0.37
N LYS A 314 -26.07 -10.44 -0.67
CA LYS A 314 -27.35 -11.06 -1.11
C LYS A 314 -27.99 -11.89 -0.03
#